data_4b93c4bef346a7685ad0986715b0cfdf
#
_entry.id   4b93c4bef346a7685ad0986715b0cfdf
#
_cell.length_a   1.000
_cell.length_b   1.000
_cell.length_c   1.000
_cell.angle_alpha   90.00
_cell.angle_beta   90.00
_cell.angle_gamma   90.00
#
_symmetry.space_group_name_H-M   'P 1'
#
loop_
_entity.id
_entity.type
_entity.pdbx_description
1 polymer ?
#
loop_
_entity_poly.entity_id
_entity_poly.type
_entity_poly.pdbx_seq_one_letter_code
_entity_poly.pdbx_strand_id
1 'polypeptide(L)'
;MSFIQRMVRAGRDGFFLRGLRGTGKTSWCAHQYPNALRVDLLNPAVLRRYIATPEYFIELLDANSKTKQIVIDAIPKLPELLEVVHLLIERKIGAQFILTGSSARKLRRQGVNLLGGRAGQPMHPCMAAELGTRFKLATALRQGMLPVVWDTDDPVSVLEAYNALYLREEVQMEGLCETSARSLDSSKRRASATHPFST
;
A
#
# COMPACT_ATOMS: atom_id res chain seq x y z
N MET A 1 11.97 7.29 17.74
CA MET A 1 12.04 7.19 16.24
C MET A 1 12.27 8.57 15.67
N SER A 2 13.41 8.80 15.03
CA SER A 2 13.69 10.06 14.34
C SER A 2 13.03 10.01 12.97
N PHE A 3 12.23 11.02 12.63
CA PHE A 3 11.61 11.10 11.30
C PHE A 3 12.67 11.31 10.22
N ILE A 4 12.73 10.43 9.25
CA ILE A 4 13.59 10.60 8.06
C ILE A 4 12.81 11.42 7.04
N GLN A 5 13.31 12.62 6.75
CA GLN A 5 12.73 13.49 5.72
C GLN A 5 12.77 12.77 4.35
N ARG A 6 11.60 12.55 3.75
CA ARG A 6 11.50 11.85 2.48
C ARG A 6 11.45 12.83 1.31
N MET A 7 12.07 12.47 0.20
CA MET A 7 12.09 13.28 -1.02
C MET A 7 10.82 13.12 -1.88
N VAL A 8 9.83 12.37 -1.39
CA VAL A 8 8.53 12.24 -2.03
C VAL A 8 7.81 13.59 -2.00
N ARG A 9 7.32 14.04 -3.17
CA ARG A 9 6.56 15.28 -3.27
C ARG A 9 5.07 15.02 -3.10
N ALA A 10 4.43 15.82 -2.28
CA ALA A 10 2.98 15.80 -2.15
C ALA A 10 2.32 16.21 -3.49
N GLY A 11 1.35 15.44 -3.96
CA GLY A 11 0.52 15.84 -5.10
C GLY A 11 -0.40 17.00 -4.72
N ARG A 12 -0.76 17.83 -5.69
CA ARG A 12 -1.75 18.92 -5.48
C ARG A 12 -3.18 18.36 -5.43
N ASP A 13 -3.43 17.36 -6.26
CA ASP A 13 -4.70 16.62 -6.30
C ASP A 13 -4.65 15.38 -5.41
N GLY A 14 -5.78 14.67 -5.31
CA GLY A 14 -5.79 13.36 -4.68
C GLY A 14 -4.82 12.38 -5.37
N PHE A 15 -4.12 11.56 -4.60
CA PHE A 15 -3.15 10.60 -5.13
C PHE A 15 -3.07 9.32 -4.30
N PHE A 16 -2.49 8.29 -4.91
CA PHE A 16 -2.21 7.02 -4.25
C PHE A 16 -0.71 6.88 -3.95
N LEU A 17 -0.35 6.91 -2.67
CA LEU A 17 1.02 6.69 -2.20
C LEU A 17 1.28 5.21 -2.05
N ARG A 18 2.02 4.64 -3.00
CA ARG A 18 2.35 3.21 -3.05
C ARG A 18 3.80 2.96 -2.65
N GLY A 19 4.06 1.84 -2.01
CA GLY A 19 5.44 1.44 -1.68
C GLY A 19 5.43 0.27 -0.72
N LEU A 20 6.53 -0.44 -0.66
CA LEU A 20 6.71 -1.59 0.22
C LEU A 20 6.28 -1.27 1.67
N ARG A 21 5.88 -2.29 2.41
CA ARG A 21 5.67 -2.15 3.86
C ARG A 21 6.96 -1.65 4.51
N GLY A 22 6.86 -0.86 5.56
CA GLY A 22 8.05 -0.32 6.25
C GLY A 22 8.74 0.85 5.56
N THR A 23 8.28 1.33 4.38
CA THR A 23 8.85 2.51 3.72
C THR A 23 8.46 3.85 4.37
N GLY A 24 7.63 3.84 5.41
CA GLY A 24 7.26 5.05 6.16
C GLY A 24 6.09 5.85 5.57
N LYS A 25 5.21 5.25 4.75
CA LYS A 25 4.04 5.93 4.15
C LYS A 25 3.15 6.61 5.19
N THR A 26 2.76 5.87 6.23
CA THR A 26 1.89 6.37 7.31
C THR A 26 2.56 7.52 8.06
N SER A 27 3.84 7.39 8.41
CA SER A 27 4.62 8.43 9.08
C SER A 27 4.79 9.66 8.21
N TRP A 28 5.04 9.49 6.91
CA TRP A 28 5.13 10.58 5.95
C TRP A 28 3.80 11.33 5.83
N CYS A 29 2.68 10.59 5.68
CA CYS A 29 1.35 11.21 5.67
C CYS A 29 1.06 11.96 6.97
N ALA A 30 1.50 11.41 8.12
CA ALA A 30 1.32 12.06 9.42
C ALA A 30 2.07 13.39 9.50
N HIS A 31 3.28 13.43 8.96
CA HIS A 31 4.11 14.64 8.96
C HIS A 31 3.63 15.66 7.93
N GLN A 32 3.31 15.21 6.71
CA GLN A 32 2.92 16.08 5.60
C GLN A 32 1.52 16.67 5.76
N TYR A 33 0.61 15.93 6.39
CA TYR A 33 -0.81 16.28 6.55
C TYR A 33 -1.23 16.17 8.03
N PRO A 34 -0.70 17.00 8.93
CA PRO A 34 -0.96 16.86 10.38
C PRO A 34 -2.43 17.05 10.76
N ASN A 35 -3.17 17.86 10.00
CA ASN A 35 -4.58 18.17 10.24
C ASN A 35 -5.55 17.36 9.37
N ALA A 36 -5.08 16.35 8.63
CA ALA A 36 -5.93 15.53 7.80
C ALA A 36 -6.86 14.64 8.64
N LEU A 37 -8.06 14.43 8.16
CA LEU A 37 -8.93 13.36 8.65
C LEU A 37 -8.29 12.02 8.29
N ARG A 38 -8.13 11.12 9.26
CA ARG A 38 -7.44 9.84 9.06
C ARG A 38 -8.37 8.67 9.24
N VAL A 39 -8.33 7.77 8.26
CA VAL A 39 -8.97 6.45 8.31
C VAL A 39 -7.88 5.41 8.21
N ASP A 40 -7.61 4.73 9.33
CA ASP A 40 -6.59 3.67 9.41
C ASP A 40 -7.25 2.30 9.28
N LEU A 41 -7.18 1.72 8.08
CA LEU A 41 -7.69 0.38 7.80
C LEU A 41 -6.76 -0.75 8.31
N LEU A 42 -5.61 -0.42 8.89
CA LEU A 42 -4.80 -1.38 9.64
C LEU A 42 -5.42 -1.68 10.99
N ASN A 43 -6.20 -0.74 11.54
CA ASN A 43 -6.95 -0.97 12.78
C ASN A 43 -8.14 -1.91 12.51
N PRO A 44 -8.19 -3.12 13.15
CA PRO A 44 -9.25 -4.09 12.88
C PRO A 44 -10.66 -3.60 13.23
N ALA A 45 -10.79 -2.73 14.22
CA ALA A 45 -12.10 -2.18 14.62
C ALA A 45 -12.62 -1.21 13.57
N VAL A 46 -11.74 -0.34 13.04
CA VAL A 46 -12.04 0.59 11.96
C VAL A 46 -12.39 -0.17 10.69
N LEU A 47 -11.56 -1.15 10.32
CA LEU A 47 -11.79 -1.99 9.13
C LEU A 47 -13.15 -2.70 9.20
N ARG A 48 -13.49 -3.36 10.31
CA ARG A 48 -14.79 -4.04 10.48
C ARG A 48 -15.97 -3.10 10.33
N ARG A 49 -15.87 -1.86 10.87
CA ARG A 49 -16.93 -0.86 10.73
C ARG A 49 -17.20 -0.53 9.27
N TYR A 50 -16.17 -0.27 8.49
CA TYR A 50 -16.33 0.07 7.07
C TYR A 50 -16.69 -1.12 6.18
N ILE A 51 -16.34 -2.36 6.57
CA ILE A 51 -16.85 -3.57 5.91
C ILE A 51 -18.35 -3.69 6.12
N ALA A 52 -18.83 -3.44 7.34
CA ALA A 52 -20.25 -3.55 7.67
C ALA A 52 -21.08 -2.42 7.06
N THR A 53 -20.56 -1.21 7.01
CA THR A 53 -21.29 -0.01 6.55
C THR A 53 -20.32 0.94 5.84
N PRO A 54 -20.04 0.75 4.54
CA PRO A 54 -19.15 1.63 3.78
C PRO A 54 -19.64 3.10 3.75
N GLU A 55 -20.97 3.30 3.78
CA GLU A 55 -21.61 4.60 3.77
C GLU A 55 -21.27 5.45 4.99
N TYR A 56 -20.88 4.83 6.10
CA TYR A 56 -20.37 5.53 7.29
C TYR A 56 -19.23 6.49 6.96
N PHE A 57 -18.49 6.23 5.87
CA PHE A 57 -17.45 7.14 5.41
C PHE A 57 -18.00 8.48 4.95
N ILE A 58 -19.17 8.49 4.32
CA ILE A 58 -19.88 9.71 3.89
C ILE A 58 -20.30 10.50 5.13
N GLU A 59 -20.94 9.84 6.10
CA GLU A 59 -21.36 10.47 7.36
C GLU A 59 -20.17 11.08 8.12
N LEU A 60 -19.03 10.38 8.15
CA LEU A 60 -17.81 10.88 8.75
C LEU A 60 -17.33 12.17 8.08
N LEU A 61 -17.42 12.26 6.75
CA LEU A 61 -17.02 13.45 5.99
C LEU A 61 -18.00 14.60 6.20
N ASP A 62 -19.30 14.33 6.24
CA ASP A 62 -20.33 15.34 6.49
C ASP A 62 -20.14 15.97 7.88
N ALA A 63 -19.85 15.13 8.89
CA ALA A 63 -19.52 15.59 10.24
C ALA A 63 -18.20 16.40 10.29
N ASN A 64 -17.31 16.24 9.31
CA ASN A 64 -16.02 16.90 9.21
C ASN A 64 -15.91 17.76 7.93
N SER A 65 -16.96 18.43 7.53
CA SER A 65 -17.11 19.17 6.25
C SER A 65 -16.05 20.26 6.03
N LYS A 66 -15.41 20.75 7.09
CA LYS A 66 -14.30 21.73 7.02
C LYS A 66 -12.96 21.11 6.65
N THR A 67 -12.84 19.77 6.70
CA THR A 67 -11.59 19.07 6.44
C THR A 67 -11.31 19.03 4.94
N LYS A 68 -10.15 19.57 4.55
CA LYS A 68 -9.71 19.63 3.15
C LYS A 68 -8.85 18.45 2.73
N GLN A 69 -8.35 17.65 3.67
CA GLN A 69 -7.41 16.57 3.40
C GLN A 69 -7.83 15.32 4.16
N ILE A 70 -7.90 14.21 3.44
CA ILE A 70 -8.37 12.92 3.95
C ILE A 70 -7.32 11.87 3.61
N VAL A 71 -6.75 11.24 4.63
CA VAL A 71 -5.78 10.16 4.49
C VAL A 71 -6.48 8.84 4.79
N ILE A 72 -6.48 7.92 3.83
CA ILE A 72 -6.97 6.54 4.01
C ILE A 72 -5.77 5.61 3.91
N ASP A 73 -5.38 5.05 5.05
CA ASP A 73 -4.22 4.16 5.14
C ASP A 73 -4.62 2.70 4.87
N ALA A 74 -3.79 1.99 4.09
CA ALA A 74 -3.96 0.59 3.71
C ALA A 74 -5.25 0.29 2.91
N ILE A 75 -5.64 1.17 1.98
CA ILE A 75 -6.83 1.01 1.13
C ILE A 75 -6.97 -0.37 0.45
N PRO A 76 -5.89 -1.12 0.08
CA PRO A 76 -6.02 -2.47 -0.47
C PRO A 76 -6.67 -3.50 0.47
N LYS A 77 -6.87 -3.17 1.74
CA LYS A 77 -7.62 -4.02 2.69
C LYS A 77 -9.14 -3.92 2.52
N LEU A 78 -9.62 -2.80 1.97
CA LEU A 78 -11.04 -2.55 1.68
C LEU A 78 -11.17 -1.81 0.34
N PRO A 79 -11.01 -2.52 -0.79
CA PRO A 79 -11.07 -1.91 -2.12
C PRO A 79 -12.43 -1.27 -2.44
N GLU A 80 -13.50 -1.79 -1.87
CA GLU A 80 -14.87 -1.29 -2.06
C GLU A 80 -15.01 0.18 -1.61
N LEU A 81 -14.22 0.60 -0.63
CA LEU A 81 -14.20 2.00 -0.18
C LEU A 81 -13.71 2.97 -1.29
N LEU A 82 -12.98 2.47 -2.29
CA LEU A 82 -12.57 3.28 -3.44
C LEU A 82 -13.76 3.77 -4.28
N GLU A 83 -14.82 2.98 -4.39
CA GLU A 83 -16.02 3.39 -5.12
C GLU A 83 -16.67 4.60 -4.44
N VAL A 84 -16.73 4.56 -3.11
CA VAL A 84 -17.22 5.70 -2.32
C VAL A 84 -16.31 6.92 -2.47
N VAL A 85 -15.00 6.73 -2.46
CA VAL A 85 -14.02 7.82 -2.68
C VAL A 85 -14.19 8.41 -4.08
N HIS A 86 -14.38 7.59 -5.12
CA HIS A 86 -14.62 8.06 -6.49
C HIS A 86 -15.90 8.89 -6.59
N LEU A 87 -17.01 8.41 -6.00
CA LEU A 87 -18.26 9.14 -5.94
C LEU A 87 -18.08 10.54 -5.31
N LEU A 88 -17.33 10.61 -4.22
CA LEU A 88 -17.06 11.87 -3.52
C LEU A 88 -16.19 12.83 -4.33
N ILE A 89 -15.20 12.29 -5.07
CA ILE A 89 -14.37 13.08 -5.98
C ILE A 89 -15.22 13.65 -7.12
N GLU A 90 -16.12 12.86 -7.72
CA GLU A 90 -17.03 13.30 -8.77
C GLU A 90 -18.03 14.36 -8.28
N ARG A 91 -18.49 14.24 -7.03
CA ARG A 91 -19.31 15.25 -6.35
C ARG A 91 -18.56 16.54 -6.06
N LYS A 92 -17.25 16.60 -6.31
CA LYS A 92 -16.39 17.79 -6.11
C LYS A 92 -16.51 18.38 -4.71
N ILE A 93 -16.48 17.54 -3.69
CA ILE A 93 -16.60 17.97 -2.29
C ILE A 93 -15.46 18.88 -1.81
N GLY A 94 -14.47 19.18 -2.68
CA GLY A 94 -13.35 20.09 -2.40
C GLY A 94 -12.27 19.49 -1.49
N ALA A 95 -12.34 18.19 -1.19
CA ALA A 95 -11.34 17.49 -0.38
C ALA A 95 -10.29 16.77 -1.24
N GLN A 96 -9.06 16.78 -0.77
CA GLN A 96 -7.95 16.02 -1.33
C GLN A 96 -7.88 14.65 -0.66
N PHE A 97 -7.98 13.58 -1.44
CA PHE A 97 -7.84 12.21 -0.96
C PHE A 97 -6.40 11.70 -1.13
N ILE A 98 -5.78 11.30 -0.03
CA ILE A 98 -4.47 10.68 0.02
C ILE A 98 -4.66 9.22 0.43
N LEU A 99 -4.51 8.30 -0.53
CA LEU A 99 -4.67 6.88 -0.31
C LEU A 99 -3.31 6.23 -0.15
N THR A 100 -3.15 5.27 0.75
CA THR A 100 -1.89 4.53 0.87
C THR A 100 -2.10 3.03 0.68
N GLY A 101 -1.04 2.35 0.25
CA GLY A 101 -1.02 0.89 0.15
C GLY A 101 0.35 0.34 -0.22
N SER A 102 0.57 -0.95 0.05
CA SER A 102 1.81 -1.63 -0.31
C SER A 102 1.90 -1.88 -1.81
N SER A 103 0.79 -2.23 -2.45
CA SER A 103 0.71 -2.52 -3.87
C SER A 103 -0.54 -1.94 -4.52
N ALA A 104 -0.37 -1.37 -5.72
CA ALA A 104 -1.49 -0.97 -6.57
C ALA A 104 -2.03 -2.15 -7.41
N ARG A 105 -1.32 -3.28 -7.42
CA ARG A 105 -1.62 -4.42 -8.32
C ARG A 105 -2.95 -5.08 -7.94
N LYS A 106 -3.20 -5.27 -6.64
CA LYS A 106 -4.47 -5.82 -6.14
C LYS A 106 -5.66 -4.96 -6.59
N LEU A 107 -5.56 -3.65 -6.47
CA LEU A 107 -6.60 -2.71 -6.87
C LEU A 107 -6.84 -2.73 -8.38
N ARG A 108 -5.78 -2.80 -9.20
CA ARG A 108 -5.89 -2.92 -10.65
C ARG A 108 -6.55 -4.22 -11.10
N ARG A 109 -6.26 -5.35 -10.44
CA ARG A 109 -6.86 -6.65 -10.74
C ARG A 109 -8.37 -6.68 -10.50
N GLN A 110 -8.86 -5.88 -9.57
CA GLN A 110 -10.28 -5.74 -9.27
C GLN A 110 -11.01 -4.76 -10.19
N GLY A 111 -10.34 -4.28 -11.25
CA GLY A 111 -10.92 -3.32 -12.21
C GLY A 111 -11.09 -1.91 -11.65
N VAL A 112 -10.60 -1.67 -10.43
CA VAL A 112 -10.75 -0.37 -9.78
C VAL A 112 -9.81 0.64 -10.42
N ASN A 113 -10.39 1.65 -11.07
CA ASN A 113 -9.64 2.75 -11.64
C ASN A 113 -9.12 3.63 -10.49
N LEU A 114 -7.80 3.56 -10.23
CA LEU A 114 -7.16 4.34 -9.17
C LEU A 114 -7.33 5.83 -9.44
N LEU A 115 -8.29 6.45 -8.75
CA LEU A 115 -8.52 7.90 -8.75
C LEU A 115 -8.67 8.53 -10.17
N GLY A 116 -9.30 7.82 -11.13
CA GLY A 116 -9.50 8.36 -12.46
C GLY A 116 -8.22 8.69 -13.23
N GLY A 117 -7.16 7.85 -13.09
CA GLY A 117 -5.87 8.07 -13.72
C GLY A 117 -4.95 9.06 -12.99
N ARG A 118 -5.34 9.55 -11.81
CA ARG A 118 -4.51 10.42 -10.99
C ARG A 118 -3.28 9.69 -10.47
N ALA A 119 -2.16 10.39 -10.42
CA ALA A 119 -0.83 9.82 -10.30
C ALA A 119 -0.64 8.93 -9.06
N GLY A 120 -0.31 7.66 -9.29
CA GLY A 120 0.27 6.83 -8.23
C GLY A 120 1.69 7.33 -7.93
N GLN A 121 1.93 7.79 -6.72
CA GLN A 121 3.24 8.22 -6.28
C GLN A 121 3.99 7.07 -5.61
N PRO A 122 5.13 6.65 -6.13
CA PRO A 122 5.93 5.63 -5.49
C PRO A 122 6.70 6.21 -4.30
N MET A 123 6.65 5.49 -3.17
CA MET A 123 7.53 5.70 -2.03
C MET A 123 8.48 4.51 -1.93
N HIS A 124 9.71 4.71 -2.38
CA HIS A 124 10.77 3.72 -2.33
C HIS A 124 11.35 3.60 -0.90
N PRO A 125 12.17 2.58 -0.60
CA PRO A 125 13.08 2.62 0.55
C PRO A 125 13.90 3.92 0.58
N CYS A 126 14.57 4.22 1.67
CA CYS A 126 15.36 5.45 1.78
C CYS A 126 16.41 5.54 0.68
N MET A 127 16.65 6.75 0.23
CA MET A 127 17.81 7.07 -0.60
C MET A 127 18.98 7.54 0.27
N ALA A 128 20.20 7.43 -0.25
CA ALA A 128 21.41 7.93 0.45
C ALA A 128 21.26 9.41 0.84
N ALA A 129 20.68 10.23 -0.06
CA ALA A 129 20.43 11.65 0.20
C ALA A 129 19.43 11.90 1.36
N GLU A 130 18.45 11.01 1.56
CA GLU A 130 17.48 11.11 2.67
C GLU A 130 18.12 10.73 4.03
N LEU A 131 19.11 9.83 4.02
CA LEU A 131 19.87 9.44 5.20
C LEU A 131 20.99 10.46 5.53
N GLY A 132 21.45 11.23 4.56
CA GLY A 132 22.48 12.27 4.75
C GLY A 132 23.73 11.68 5.40
N THR A 133 24.18 12.28 6.50
CA THR A 133 25.39 11.84 7.25
C THR A 133 25.26 10.46 7.89
N ARG A 134 24.07 9.93 8.05
CA ARG A 134 23.80 8.56 8.55
C ARG A 134 24.14 7.50 7.50
N PHE A 135 24.16 7.87 6.22
CA PHE A 135 24.40 6.91 5.15
C PHE A 135 25.83 6.36 5.19
N LYS A 136 25.93 5.03 5.24
CA LYS A 136 27.19 4.26 5.09
C LYS A 136 26.94 3.14 4.11
N LEU A 137 27.70 3.09 3.02
CA LEU A 137 27.53 2.09 1.96
C LEU A 137 27.60 0.66 2.49
N ALA A 138 28.58 0.34 3.33
CA ALA A 138 28.73 -0.99 3.92
C ALA A 138 27.50 -1.40 4.76
N THR A 139 26.90 -0.45 5.48
CA THR A 139 25.66 -0.65 6.24
C THR A 139 24.48 -0.88 5.29
N ALA A 140 24.36 -0.06 4.26
CA ALA A 140 23.29 -0.18 3.26
C ALA A 140 23.32 -1.53 2.51
N LEU A 141 24.52 -2.01 2.15
CA LEU A 141 24.70 -3.32 1.52
C LEU A 141 24.35 -4.50 2.43
N ARG A 142 24.54 -4.35 3.74
CA ARG A 142 24.26 -5.39 4.73
C ARG A 142 22.79 -5.47 5.12
N GLN A 143 22.14 -4.32 5.34
CA GLN A 143 20.80 -4.27 5.94
C GLN A 143 19.74 -3.62 5.06
N GLY A 144 20.10 -3.23 3.82
CA GLY A 144 19.16 -2.57 2.90
C GLY A 144 18.85 -1.12 3.30
N MET A 145 17.78 -0.58 2.72
CA MET A 145 17.45 0.84 2.81
C MET A 145 16.03 1.11 3.36
N LEU A 146 15.42 0.14 4.06
CA LEU A 146 14.13 0.36 4.69
C LEU A 146 14.28 1.27 5.93
N PRO A 147 13.46 2.33 6.06
CA PRO A 147 13.54 3.25 7.21
C PRO A 147 13.48 2.54 8.57
N VAL A 148 12.62 1.53 8.70
CA VAL A 148 12.46 0.77 9.94
C VAL A 148 13.74 0.09 10.41
N VAL A 149 14.65 -0.25 9.48
CA VAL A 149 15.93 -0.90 9.79
C VAL A 149 17.00 0.13 10.19
N TRP A 150 16.86 1.38 9.71
CA TRP A 150 17.81 2.47 10.03
C TRP A 150 17.47 3.20 11.34
N ASP A 151 16.33 2.89 11.93
CA ASP A 151 15.84 3.52 13.16
C ASP A 151 15.75 2.52 14.34
N THR A 152 16.56 1.48 14.31
CA THR A 152 16.60 0.44 15.35
C THR A 152 18.04 0.14 15.78
N ASP A 153 18.19 -0.29 17.03
CA ASP A 153 19.46 -0.78 17.57
C ASP A 153 19.74 -2.24 17.18
N ASP A 154 18.70 -2.99 16.78
CA ASP A 154 18.80 -4.38 16.30
C ASP A 154 18.22 -4.54 14.88
N PRO A 155 18.98 -4.17 13.85
CA PRO A 155 18.56 -4.28 12.46
C PRO A 155 18.40 -5.72 11.98
N VAL A 156 19.08 -6.69 12.59
CA VAL A 156 19.00 -8.10 12.18
C VAL A 156 17.64 -8.68 12.53
N SER A 157 17.23 -8.59 13.79
CA SER A 157 15.91 -9.07 14.23
C SER A 157 14.77 -8.38 13.49
N VAL A 158 14.91 -7.08 13.20
CA VAL A 158 13.90 -6.34 12.40
C VAL A 158 13.83 -6.89 10.97
N LEU A 159 14.96 -7.19 10.33
CA LEU A 159 14.97 -7.77 8.98
C LEU A 159 14.40 -9.20 8.96
N GLU A 160 14.72 -10.03 9.94
CA GLU A 160 14.16 -11.38 10.06
C GLU A 160 12.63 -11.33 10.22
N ALA A 161 12.13 -10.50 11.14
CA ALA A 161 10.70 -10.28 11.31
C ALA A 161 10.04 -9.70 10.05
N TYR A 162 10.69 -8.76 9.38
CA TYR A 162 10.22 -8.19 8.13
C TYR A 162 10.11 -9.25 7.03
N ASN A 163 11.13 -10.08 6.85
CA ASN A 163 11.13 -11.14 5.85
C ASN A 163 10.03 -12.17 6.14
N ALA A 164 9.89 -12.59 7.39
CA ALA A 164 8.86 -13.56 7.78
C ALA A 164 7.43 -13.03 7.54
N LEU A 165 7.17 -11.76 7.87
CA LEU A 165 5.87 -11.13 7.68
C LEU A 165 5.62 -10.72 6.22
N TYR A 166 6.62 -10.11 5.57
CA TYR A 166 6.49 -9.59 4.21
C TYR A 166 6.31 -10.70 3.19
N LEU A 167 7.15 -11.74 3.25
CA LEU A 167 7.02 -12.88 2.36
C LEU A 167 5.68 -13.59 2.52
N ARG A 168 5.18 -13.68 3.74
CA ARG A 168 3.91 -14.34 4.01
C ARG A 168 2.70 -13.51 3.58
N GLU A 169 2.67 -12.23 3.88
CA GLU A 169 1.51 -11.38 3.59
C GLU A 169 1.50 -10.81 2.17
N GLU A 170 2.61 -10.32 1.67
CA GLU A 170 2.67 -9.65 0.37
C GLU A 170 2.73 -10.65 -0.79
N VAL A 171 3.47 -11.75 -0.64
CA VAL A 171 3.53 -12.82 -1.65
C VAL A 171 2.18 -13.52 -1.74
N GLN A 172 1.50 -13.77 -0.62
CA GLN A 172 0.15 -14.33 -0.62
C GLN A 172 -0.88 -13.34 -1.18
N MET A 173 -0.80 -12.06 -0.81
CA MET A 173 -1.70 -11.03 -1.31
C MET A 173 -1.47 -10.70 -2.79
N GLU A 174 -0.26 -10.84 -3.29
CA GLU A 174 0.04 -10.62 -4.72
C GLU A 174 -0.34 -11.82 -5.60
N GLY A 175 -0.76 -12.95 -5.01
CA GLY A 175 -1.21 -14.14 -5.76
C GLY A 175 -0.09 -14.80 -6.57
N LEU A 176 1.17 -14.61 -6.20
CA LEU A 176 2.31 -15.27 -6.84
C LEU A 176 2.28 -16.79 -6.64
N CYS A 177 1.57 -17.27 -5.60
CA CYS A 177 1.36 -18.70 -5.37
C CYS A 177 0.31 -19.34 -6.27
N GLU A 178 -0.62 -18.57 -6.86
CA GLU A 178 -1.64 -19.15 -7.77
C GLU A 178 -1.09 -19.52 -9.15
N THR A 179 0.00 -18.87 -9.56
CA THR A 179 0.59 -19.11 -10.89
C THR A 179 1.30 -20.47 -10.96
N SER A 180 1.90 -20.93 -9.86
CA SER A 180 2.53 -22.26 -9.82
C SER A 180 1.52 -23.39 -9.78
N ALA A 181 0.37 -23.24 -9.13
CA ALA A 181 -0.69 -24.27 -9.13
C ALA A 181 -1.37 -24.39 -10.50
N ARG A 182 -1.62 -23.28 -11.19
CA ARG A 182 -2.19 -23.28 -12.55
C ARG A 182 -1.21 -23.79 -13.62
N SER A 183 0.09 -23.52 -13.49
CA SER A 183 1.10 -24.04 -14.41
C SER A 183 1.28 -25.55 -14.26
N LEU A 184 1.16 -26.10 -13.06
CA LEU A 184 1.21 -27.55 -12.80
C LEU A 184 -0.04 -28.27 -13.32
N ASP A 185 -1.21 -27.64 -13.25
CA ASP A 185 -2.46 -28.23 -13.78
C ASP A 185 -2.51 -28.18 -15.32
N SER A 186 -1.99 -27.14 -15.93
CA SER A 186 -1.86 -27.05 -17.39
C SER A 186 -0.81 -28.03 -17.97
N SER A 187 0.26 -28.32 -17.26
CA SER A 187 1.25 -29.32 -17.66
C SER A 187 0.72 -30.75 -17.50
N LYS A 188 -0.10 -31.04 -16.47
CA LYS A 188 -0.79 -32.33 -16.33
C LYS A 188 -1.83 -32.56 -17.42
N ARG A 189 -2.58 -31.55 -17.84
CA ARG A 189 -3.54 -31.66 -18.96
C ARG A 189 -2.88 -31.86 -20.32
N ARG A 190 -1.68 -31.32 -20.53
CA ARG A 190 -0.89 -31.56 -21.76
C ARG A 190 -0.28 -32.96 -21.79
N ALA A 191 0.12 -33.52 -20.66
CA ALA A 191 0.68 -34.87 -20.57
C ALA A 191 -0.38 -35.97 -20.77
N SER A 192 -1.66 -35.70 -20.50
CA SER A 192 -2.75 -36.66 -20.74
C SER A 192 -3.35 -36.63 -22.16
N ALA A 193 -2.92 -35.69 -23.02
CA ALA A 193 -3.43 -35.54 -24.36
C ALA A 193 -2.57 -36.20 -25.47
N THR A 194 -1.46 -36.83 -25.06
CA THR A 194 -0.63 -37.59 -26.00
C THR A 194 -0.82 -39.10 -25.79
N HIS A 195 -1.89 -39.66 -26.37
CA HIS A 195 -1.93 -41.07 -26.68
C HIS A 195 -2.04 -41.24 -28.22
N PRO A 196 -1.15 -42.01 -28.81
CA PRO A 196 -1.10 -42.15 -30.25
C PRO A 196 -2.16 -43.12 -30.76
N PHE A 197 -2.67 -42.82 -31.89
CA PHE A 197 -3.31 -43.79 -32.79
C PHE A 197 -2.33 -44.94 -33.05
N SER A 198 -2.77 -46.15 -32.84
CA SER A 198 -2.16 -47.31 -33.44
C SER A 198 -3.28 -48.17 -34.08
N THR A 199 -3.12 -48.29 -35.40
CA THR A 199 -3.63 -49.30 -36.34
C THR A 199 -5.07 -49.72 -36.24
#